data_0ad8aa8587c52dec2999d6ff23b87a9e
#
_entry.id   0ad8aa8587c52dec2999d6ff23b87a9e
#
_cell.length_a   1.000
_cell.length_b   1.000
_cell.length_c   1.000
_cell.angle_alpha   90.00
_cell.angle_beta   90.00
_cell.angle_gamma   90.00
#
_symmetry.space_group_name_H-M   'P 1'
#
loop_
_entity.id
_entity.type
_entity.pdbx_description
1 polymer ?
#
loop_
_entity_poly.entity_id
_entity_poly.type
_entity_poly.pdbx_seq_one_letter_code
_entity_poly.pdbx_strand_id
1 'polypeptide(L)'
;MEPGWVGARGERERRLWSTVLQPAAVELAARAPELADAVAAYTSERLPELLANAEALEVNRASTEVSIRLFAEVLQSGEDPADAASLGSATLAYAQDGARHGIPLTTLLRSYRLGHAATSAHLNAILANHAADADELNRANELLSAWLFAYVDAALCLVEEVYVAERDRWLRSTAATQAETIRTILSGQPIDIDVAGRRLRHELGRVHLGAIAWLDSQEEGRDTLTVLEAAIRDIATALGSRKTLIHPLGILSVAAWISSTSVVPSRVLDELRLRTATAPGVRVSIGEPARGIAGFRASHAEALQAQRVAQLAGRPAGSITRYDDISLRSLATADLDHARAFVERELGSLALGDDTTRRLAATVRVYLSENGSRGRTAKRLSVHENTVSYRLRQAEEILGRSVDKRTLELRVALALAELVGEASDTDRSAPGID
;
A
#
# COMPACT_ATOMS: atom_id res chain seq x y z
N MET A 1 41.14 30.46 23.95
CA MET A 1 39.82 30.48 23.27
C MET A 1 38.77 30.23 24.36
N GLU A 2 37.66 30.97 24.35
CA GLU A 2 36.59 30.68 25.31
C GLU A 2 35.69 29.57 24.73
N PRO A 3 35.33 28.55 25.53
CA PRO A 3 34.42 27.51 25.05
C PRO A 3 33.04 28.09 24.73
N GLY A 4 32.48 27.70 23.61
CA GLY A 4 31.16 28.13 23.18
C GLY A 4 30.01 27.61 24.03
N TRP A 5 30.20 26.44 24.65
CA TRP A 5 29.20 25.78 25.46
C TRP A 5 28.96 26.48 26.79
N VAL A 6 27.70 26.73 27.12
CA VAL A 6 27.28 27.45 28.33
C VAL A 6 27.78 26.77 29.62
N GLY A 7 27.82 25.43 29.67
CA GLY A 7 28.30 24.63 30.79
C GLY A 7 29.79 24.81 31.10
N ALA A 8 30.60 25.30 30.17
CA ALA A 8 32.03 25.52 30.32
C ALA A 8 32.44 27.01 30.43
N ARG A 9 31.48 27.94 30.59
CA ARG A 9 31.74 29.39 30.63
C ARG A 9 32.28 29.91 31.98
N GLY A 10 32.17 29.14 33.09
CA GLY A 10 32.76 29.49 34.37
C GLY A 10 34.29 29.48 34.30
N GLU A 11 34.97 30.30 35.14
CA GLU A 11 36.45 30.38 35.17
C GLU A 11 37.09 29.04 35.49
N ARG A 12 36.45 28.30 36.40
CA ARG A 12 36.89 26.98 36.84
C ARG A 12 36.68 25.91 35.74
N GLU A 13 35.56 25.92 35.10
CA GLU A 13 35.22 25.01 34.01
C GLU A 13 36.10 25.26 32.79
N ARG A 14 36.41 26.51 32.45
CA ARG A 14 37.39 26.88 31.43
C ARG A 14 38.79 26.36 31.71
N ARG A 15 39.20 26.44 32.98
CA ARG A 15 40.48 25.87 33.39
C ARG A 15 40.49 24.35 33.21
N LEU A 16 39.50 23.64 33.74
CA LEU A 16 39.36 22.20 33.57
C LEU A 16 39.35 21.78 32.12
N TRP A 17 38.61 22.52 31.27
CA TRP A 17 38.59 22.27 29.83
C TRP A 17 39.99 22.38 29.23
N SER A 18 40.72 23.44 29.51
CA SER A 18 42.05 23.66 28.90
C SER A 18 43.14 22.76 29.45
N THR A 19 43.10 22.39 30.75
CA THR A 19 44.15 21.61 31.42
C THR A 19 43.92 20.10 31.41
N VAL A 20 42.65 19.64 31.31
CA VAL A 20 42.29 18.22 31.39
C VAL A 20 41.57 17.75 30.15
N LEU A 21 40.45 18.41 29.74
CA LEU A 21 39.62 17.90 28.67
C LEU A 21 40.25 18.06 27.27
N GLN A 22 40.90 19.15 26.96
CA GLN A 22 41.60 19.33 25.66
C GLN A 22 42.73 18.31 25.46
N PRO A 23 43.64 18.08 26.42
CA PRO A 23 44.65 17.01 26.30
C PRO A 23 44.04 15.62 26.20
N ALA A 24 43.00 15.35 27.01
CA ALA A 24 42.25 14.08 26.94
C ALA A 24 41.59 13.87 25.56
N ALA A 25 41.07 14.92 24.91
CA ALA A 25 40.50 14.85 23.59
C ALA A 25 41.55 14.49 22.50
N VAL A 26 42.79 14.99 22.62
CA VAL A 26 43.89 14.58 21.75
C VAL A 26 44.21 13.09 21.93
N GLU A 27 44.29 12.60 23.15
CA GLU A 27 44.48 11.16 23.44
C GLU A 27 43.32 10.34 22.90
N LEU A 28 42.07 10.79 23.10
CA LEU A 28 40.85 10.14 22.58
C LEU A 28 40.91 9.98 21.06
N ALA A 29 41.24 11.06 20.32
CA ALA A 29 41.36 11.03 18.87
C ALA A 29 42.45 10.04 18.40
N ALA A 30 43.59 9.98 19.10
CA ALA A 30 44.67 9.07 18.77
C ALA A 30 44.28 7.60 19.01
N ARG A 31 43.46 7.33 20.02
CA ARG A 31 43.01 5.97 20.35
C ARG A 31 41.68 5.58 19.72
N ALA A 32 41.10 6.42 18.86
CA ALA A 32 39.77 6.16 18.26
C ALA A 32 39.69 4.80 17.56
N PRO A 33 40.68 4.28 16.81
CA PRO A 33 40.58 2.95 16.19
C PRO A 33 40.49 1.82 17.23
N GLU A 34 41.33 1.84 18.28
CA GLU A 34 41.33 0.85 19.37
C GLU A 34 40.01 0.86 20.14
N LEU A 35 39.49 2.04 20.43
CA LEU A 35 38.21 2.19 21.11
C LEU A 35 37.04 1.76 20.24
N ALA A 36 37.09 1.98 18.94
CA ALA A 36 36.08 1.52 18.00
C ALA A 36 36.00 -0.02 17.96
N ASP A 37 37.13 -0.71 18.00
CA ASP A 37 37.20 -2.17 18.09
C ASP A 37 36.56 -2.69 19.40
N ALA A 38 36.89 -2.06 20.53
CA ALA A 38 36.32 -2.43 21.83
C ALA A 38 34.79 -2.18 21.90
N VAL A 39 34.33 -1.05 21.36
CA VAL A 39 32.91 -0.69 21.31
C VAL A 39 32.15 -1.62 20.37
N ALA A 40 32.69 -1.96 19.20
CA ALA A 40 32.07 -2.88 18.24
C ALA A 40 31.93 -4.29 18.85
N ALA A 41 32.96 -4.79 19.54
CA ALA A 41 32.89 -6.04 20.29
C ALA A 41 31.81 -6.03 21.36
N TYR A 42 31.78 -4.98 22.20
CA TYR A 42 30.78 -4.79 23.25
C TYR A 42 29.35 -4.74 22.71
N THR A 43 29.15 -4.08 21.57
CA THR A 43 27.83 -3.96 20.90
C THR A 43 27.40 -5.29 20.27
N SER A 44 28.34 -6.01 19.63
CA SER A 44 28.09 -7.32 19.01
C SER A 44 27.63 -8.37 20.01
N GLU A 45 28.16 -8.38 21.21
CA GLU A 45 27.71 -9.29 22.30
C GLU A 45 26.26 -9.03 22.72
N ARG A 46 25.78 -7.79 22.63
CA ARG A 46 24.46 -7.34 23.12
C ARG A 46 23.39 -7.19 22.06
N LEU A 47 23.79 -7.09 20.83
CA LEU A 47 22.93 -6.97 19.63
C LEU A 47 23.44 -7.88 18.51
N PRO A 48 23.53 -9.22 18.73
CA PRO A 48 24.04 -10.14 17.73
C PRO A 48 23.19 -10.15 16.45
N GLU A 49 21.92 -9.84 16.56
CA GLU A 49 21.00 -9.74 15.40
C GLU A 49 21.31 -8.54 14.48
N LEU A 50 21.90 -7.47 15.01
CA LEU A 50 22.27 -6.29 14.25
C LEU A 50 23.63 -6.45 13.58
N LEU A 51 24.57 -7.13 14.22
CA LEU A 51 25.97 -7.28 13.81
C LEU A 51 26.27 -8.75 13.47
N ALA A 52 25.37 -9.40 12.74
CA ALA A 52 25.38 -10.83 12.49
C ALA A 52 26.49 -11.32 11.51
N ASN A 53 27.12 -10.41 10.78
CA ASN A 53 28.17 -10.74 9.82
C ASN A 53 29.35 -9.75 9.88
N ALA A 54 30.46 -10.13 9.26
CA ALA A 54 31.70 -9.34 9.29
C ALA A 54 31.55 -7.95 8.63
N GLU A 55 30.71 -7.82 7.62
CA GLU A 55 30.44 -6.55 6.93
C GLU A 55 29.70 -5.58 7.85
N ALA A 56 28.60 -6.00 8.50
CA ALA A 56 27.85 -5.21 9.43
C ALA A 56 28.69 -4.78 10.64
N LEU A 57 29.56 -5.67 11.14
CA LEU A 57 30.50 -5.37 12.21
C LEU A 57 31.50 -4.28 11.80
N GLU A 58 32.08 -4.38 10.59
CA GLU A 58 33.04 -3.40 10.08
C GLU A 58 32.38 -2.03 9.83
N VAL A 59 31.16 -2.00 9.29
CA VAL A 59 30.41 -0.74 9.11
C VAL A 59 30.10 -0.08 10.45
N ASN A 60 29.72 -0.85 11.47
CA ASN A 60 29.51 -0.35 12.84
C ASN A 60 30.81 0.17 13.45
N ARG A 61 31.93 -0.57 13.32
CA ARG A 61 33.26 -0.18 13.77
C ARG A 61 33.70 1.16 13.15
N ALA A 62 33.60 1.26 11.80
CA ALA A 62 33.97 2.47 11.08
C ALA A 62 33.10 3.70 11.47
N SER A 63 31.79 3.49 11.66
CA SER A 63 30.87 4.51 12.17
C SER A 63 31.29 4.98 13.58
N THR A 64 31.64 4.04 14.45
CA THR A 64 32.07 4.33 15.83
C THR A 64 33.38 5.10 15.85
N GLU A 65 34.37 4.70 15.07
CA GLU A 65 35.66 5.39 14.96
C GLU A 65 35.48 6.86 14.55
N VAL A 66 34.68 7.08 13.49
CA VAL A 66 34.40 8.43 12.99
C VAL A 66 33.67 9.27 14.05
N SER A 67 32.68 8.70 14.73
CA SER A 67 31.94 9.38 15.81
C SER A 67 32.84 9.79 16.97
N ILE A 68 33.77 8.91 17.39
CA ILE A 68 34.75 9.21 18.47
C ILE A 68 35.67 10.37 18.05
N ARG A 69 36.16 10.40 16.80
CA ARG A 69 36.99 11.48 16.25
C ARG A 69 36.26 12.82 16.22
N LEU A 70 35.03 12.82 15.70
CA LEU A 70 34.21 14.04 15.65
C LEU A 70 33.92 14.58 17.04
N PHE A 71 33.58 13.72 18.00
CA PHE A 71 33.40 14.13 19.37
C PHE A 71 34.71 14.72 19.98
N ALA A 72 35.86 14.10 19.72
CA ALA A 72 37.16 14.62 20.16
C ALA A 72 37.46 16.01 19.55
N GLU A 73 37.14 16.25 18.30
CA GLU A 73 37.29 17.56 17.66
C GLU A 73 36.41 18.64 18.30
N VAL A 74 35.14 18.33 18.59
CA VAL A 74 34.21 19.22 19.31
C VAL A 74 34.73 19.53 20.73
N LEU A 75 35.23 18.52 21.42
CA LEU A 75 35.79 18.69 22.78
C LEU A 75 37.07 19.53 22.74
N GLN A 76 37.90 19.41 21.69
CA GLN A 76 39.09 20.23 21.48
C GLN A 76 38.76 21.69 21.17
N SER A 77 37.78 21.93 20.27
CA SER A 77 37.38 23.27 19.89
C SER A 77 36.66 24.03 20.98
N GLY A 78 36.01 23.33 21.89
CA GLY A 78 35.17 23.92 22.94
C GLY A 78 33.83 24.46 22.42
N GLU A 79 33.42 24.06 21.22
CA GLU A 79 32.14 24.42 20.67
C GLU A 79 30.97 23.82 21.46
N ASP A 80 29.78 24.39 21.32
CA ASP A 80 28.59 23.77 21.92
C ASP A 80 28.36 22.40 21.30
N PRO A 81 28.29 21.32 22.08
CA PRO A 81 28.18 19.96 21.56
C PRO A 81 26.90 19.70 20.80
N ALA A 82 25.81 20.42 21.13
CA ALA A 82 24.55 20.27 20.43
C ALA A 82 24.59 20.93 19.04
N ASP A 83 25.24 22.09 18.93
CA ASP A 83 25.36 22.83 17.66
C ASP A 83 26.45 22.24 16.75
N ALA A 84 27.51 21.71 17.32
CA ALA A 84 28.64 21.13 16.61
C ALA A 84 28.46 19.65 16.24
N ALA A 85 27.43 18.99 16.73
CA ALA A 85 27.14 17.60 16.40
C ALA A 85 26.94 17.42 14.89
N SER A 86 27.67 16.49 14.31
CA SER A 86 27.57 16.15 12.89
C SER A 86 27.74 14.64 12.69
N LEU A 87 27.24 14.14 11.56
CA LEU A 87 27.39 12.75 11.17
C LEU A 87 28.48 12.64 10.09
N GLY A 88 29.53 11.90 10.40
CA GLY A 88 30.53 11.55 9.39
C GLY A 88 29.97 10.55 8.36
N SER A 89 30.68 10.43 7.23
CA SER A 89 30.25 9.58 6.11
C SER A 89 29.96 8.12 6.50
N ALA A 90 30.75 7.53 7.38
CA ALA A 90 30.55 6.17 7.86
C ALA A 90 29.28 6.04 8.72
N THR A 91 29.00 7.04 9.57
CA THR A 91 27.78 7.07 10.41
C THR A 91 26.53 7.28 9.55
N LEU A 92 26.59 8.15 8.55
CA LEU A 92 25.53 8.31 7.53
C LEU A 92 25.26 6.99 6.79
N ALA A 93 26.32 6.31 6.31
CA ALA A 93 26.19 5.04 5.63
C ALA A 93 25.56 3.97 6.53
N TYR A 94 25.94 3.90 7.80
CA TYR A 94 25.40 2.95 8.77
C TYR A 94 23.89 3.19 9.02
N ALA A 95 23.46 4.43 9.18
CA ALA A 95 22.05 4.77 9.35
C ALA A 95 21.22 4.45 8.09
N GLN A 96 21.73 4.79 6.90
CA GLN A 96 21.08 4.50 5.62
C GLN A 96 20.99 3.00 5.35
N ASP A 97 22.05 2.26 5.63
CA ASP A 97 22.08 0.81 5.45
C ASP A 97 21.08 0.12 6.36
N GLY A 98 21.00 0.53 7.63
CA GLY A 98 19.99 0.06 8.57
C GLY A 98 18.56 0.28 8.05
N ALA A 99 18.29 1.45 7.47
CA ALA A 99 16.98 1.76 6.88
C ALA A 99 16.64 0.86 5.68
N ARG A 100 17.60 0.60 4.79
CA ARG A 100 17.43 -0.25 3.59
C ARG A 100 17.20 -1.72 3.93
N HIS A 101 17.89 -2.21 4.95
CA HIS A 101 17.75 -3.60 5.41
C HIS A 101 16.58 -3.81 6.37
N GLY A 102 15.81 -2.76 6.67
CA GLY A 102 14.60 -2.86 7.51
C GLY A 102 14.91 -3.09 8.99
N ILE A 103 16.11 -2.73 9.45
CA ILE A 103 16.47 -2.76 10.87
C ILE A 103 15.58 -1.75 11.59
N PRO A 104 14.87 -2.11 12.69
CA PRO A 104 14.06 -1.16 13.41
C PRO A 104 14.88 0.02 13.93
N LEU A 105 14.38 1.25 13.78
CA LEU A 105 15.06 2.46 14.29
C LEU A 105 15.43 2.33 15.77
N THR A 106 14.54 1.75 16.59
CA THR A 106 14.79 1.49 18.01
C THR A 106 16.00 0.61 18.26
N THR A 107 16.24 -0.39 17.41
CA THR A 107 17.42 -1.28 17.48
C THR A 107 18.69 -0.52 17.08
N LEU A 108 18.60 0.29 16.03
CA LEU A 108 19.70 1.13 15.58
C LEU A 108 20.09 2.15 16.65
N LEU A 109 19.15 2.90 17.21
CA LEU A 109 19.40 3.86 18.29
C LEU A 109 19.94 3.18 19.57
N ARG A 110 19.54 1.93 19.81
CA ARG A 110 20.10 1.14 20.93
C ARG A 110 21.58 0.85 20.73
N SER A 111 22.03 0.59 19.49
CA SER A 111 23.46 0.38 19.20
C SER A 111 24.29 1.62 19.52
N TYR A 112 23.80 2.81 19.18
CA TYR A 112 24.46 4.08 19.55
C TYR A 112 24.55 4.29 21.07
N ARG A 113 23.48 3.99 21.82
CA ARG A 113 23.50 4.07 23.30
C ARG A 113 24.46 3.09 23.92
N LEU A 114 24.59 1.89 23.38
CA LEU A 114 25.58 0.91 23.82
C LEU A 114 27.01 1.40 23.51
N GLY A 115 27.22 1.96 22.33
CA GLY A 115 28.48 2.60 21.94
C GLY A 115 28.84 3.75 22.89
N HIS A 116 27.89 4.62 23.22
CA HIS A 116 28.07 5.70 24.19
C HIS A 116 28.49 5.16 25.59
N ALA A 117 27.78 4.15 26.09
CA ALA A 117 28.10 3.56 27.40
C ALA A 117 29.53 2.95 27.45
N ALA A 118 29.91 2.25 26.36
CA ALA A 118 31.27 1.68 26.27
C ALA A 118 32.35 2.78 26.15
N THR A 119 32.10 3.81 25.33
CA THR A 119 33.04 4.95 25.18
C THR A 119 33.22 5.70 26.50
N SER A 120 32.14 5.96 27.26
CA SER A 120 32.19 6.63 28.55
C SER A 120 33.10 5.92 29.58
N ALA A 121 33.07 4.57 29.56
CA ALA A 121 33.95 3.80 30.47
C ALA A 121 35.46 4.01 30.16
N HIS A 122 35.83 4.11 28.90
CA HIS A 122 37.21 4.36 28.49
C HIS A 122 37.63 5.81 28.68
N LEU A 123 36.71 6.76 28.51
CA LEU A 123 36.98 8.18 28.75
C LEU A 123 37.42 8.49 30.18
N ASN A 124 36.82 7.82 31.18
CA ASN A 124 37.24 7.95 32.58
C ASN A 124 38.71 7.58 32.79
N ALA A 125 39.19 6.54 32.13
CA ALA A 125 40.59 6.14 32.20
C ALA A 125 41.52 7.17 31.54
N ILE A 126 41.10 7.75 30.38
CA ILE A 126 41.86 8.81 29.69
C ILE A 126 41.92 10.05 30.58
N LEU A 127 40.81 10.51 31.17
CA LEU A 127 40.83 11.69 32.05
C LEU A 127 41.75 11.52 33.26
N ALA A 128 41.85 10.31 33.85
CA ALA A 128 42.74 10.03 34.96
C ALA A 128 44.22 10.26 34.63
N ASN A 129 44.62 10.17 33.35
CA ASN A 129 46.00 10.46 32.91
C ASN A 129 46.34 11.96 32.94
N HIS A 130 45.32 12.82 32.92
CA HIS A 130 45.47 14.27 32.76
C HIS A 130 45.06 15.07 34.01
N ALA A 131 44.30 14.48 34.95
CA ALA A 131 43.85 15.13 36.15
C ALA A 131 44.99 15.10 37.24
N ALA A 132 45.15 16.20 37.93
CA ALA A 132 46.18 16.31 38.98
C ALA A 132 45.82 15.56 40.27
N ASP A 133 44.54 15.46 40.59
CA ASP A 133 44.04 14.80 41.79
C ASP A 133 42.60 14.25 41.56
N ALA A 134 42.07 13.54 42.59
CA ALA A 134 40.74 12.93 42.52
C ALA A 134 39.60 13.96 42.43
N ASP A 135 39.75 15.13 43.02
CA ASP A 135 38.74 16.21 42.96
C ASP A 135 38.67 16.83 41.58
N GLU A 136 39.81 17.05 40.94
CA GLU A 136 39.89 17.51 39.54
C GLU A 136 39.34 16.47 38.55
N LEU A 137 39.67 15.17 38.77
CA LEU A 137 39.13 14.06 37.96
C LEU A 137 37.60 13.98 38.06
N ASN A 138 37.03 14.04 39.27
CA ASN A 138 35.57 13.98 39.43
C ASN A 138 34.85 15.11 38.69
N ARG A 139 35.35 16.33 38.78
CA ARG A 139 34.76 17.49 38.10
C ARG A 139 34.95 17.44 36.58
N ALA A 140 36.11 16.98 36.11
CA ALA A 140 36.33 16.75 34.68
C ALA A 140 35.36 15.69 34.13
N ASN A 141 35.07 14.63 34.88
CA ASN A 141 34.07 13.62 34.56
C ASN A 141 32.65 14.19 34.51
N GLU A 142 32.26 15.04 35.46
CA GLU A 142 30.94 15.70 35.42
C GLU A 142 30.79 16.57 34.17
N LEU A 143 31.78 17.39 33.89
CA LEU A 143 31.77 18.27 32.72
C LEU A 143 31.79 17.49 31.40
N LEU A 144 32.66 16.48 31.29
CA LEU A 144 32.73 15.61 30.12
C LEU A 144 31.44 14.81 29.92
N SER A 145 30.85 14.28 30.98
CA SER A 145 29.58 13.51 30.87
C SER A 145 28.45 14.37 30.35
N ALA A 146 28.32 15.62 30.83
CA ALA A 146 27.33 16.54 30.35
C ALA A 146 27.55 16.91 28.84
N TRP A 147 28.84 17.12 28.47
CA TRP A 147 29.21 17.42 27.08
C TRP A 147 28.93 16.26 26.12
N LEU A 148 29.38 15.06 26.52
CA LEU A 148 29.16 13.84 25.75
C LEU A 148 27.67 13.51 25.59
N PHE A 149 26.89 13.69 26.68
CA PHE A 149 25.45 13.47 26.60
C PHE A 149 24.75 14.43 25.59
N ALA A 150 25.09 15.74 25.66
CA ALA A 150 24.53 16.72 24.76
C ALA A 150 24.92 16.44 23.27
N TYR A 151 26.17 16.02 23.03
CA TYR A 151 26.63 15.64 21.68
C TYR A 151 25.92 14.40 21.18
N VAL A 152 25.79 13.36 21.98
CA VAL A 152 25.15 12.11 21.58
C VAL A 152 23.66 12.32 21.34
N ASP A 153 22.98 13.11 22.18
CA ASP A 153 21.56 13.42 21.97
C ASP A 153 21.32 14.12 20.64
N ALA A 154 22.11 15.15 20.32
CA ALA A 154 22.05 15.85 19.03
C ALA A 154 22.39 14.92 17.85
N ALA A 155 23.41 14.07 17.99
CA ALA A 155 23.79 13.10 16.96
C ALA A 155 22.69 12.06 16.71
N LEU A 156 21.99 11.60 17.76
CA LEU A 156 20.86 10.68 17.61
C LEU A 156 19.68 11.30 16.88
N CYS A 157 19.39 12.59 17.08
CA CYS A 157 18.37 13.30 16.30
C CYS A 157 18.71 13.30 14.80
N LEU A 158 19.98 13.61 14.46
CA LEU A 158 20.44 13.58 13.06
C LEU A 158 20.38 12.17 12.45
N VAL A 159 20.73 11.13 13.22
CA VAL A 159 20.62 9.72 12.79
C VAL A 159 19.16 9.35 12.50
N GLU A 160 18.24 9.77 13.37
CA GLU A 160 16.80 9.55 13.17
C GLU A 160 16.30 10.21 11.89
N GLU A 161 16.63 11.47 11.64
CA GLU A 161 16.27 12.19 10.42
C GLU A 161 16.78 11.48 9.15
N VAL A 162 18.06 11.08 9.16
CA VAL A 162 18.67 10.37 8.03
C VAL A 162 18.01 9.02 7.80
N TYR A 163 17.76 8.26 8.87
CA TYR A 163 17.09 6.96 8.79
C TYR A 163 15.68 7.08 8.22
N VAL A 164 14.87 8.01 8.74
CA VAL A 164 13.49 8.23 8.28
C VAL A 164 13.46 8.65 6.81
N ALA A 165 14.31 9.62 6.43
CA ALA A 165 14.40 10.08 5.05
C ALA A 165 14.82 8.97 4.07
N GLU A 166 15.79 8.11 4.45
CA GLU A 166 16.22 7.00 3.61
C GLU A 166 15.17 5.90 3.52
N ARG A 167 14.51 5.58 4.62
CA ARG A 167 13.40 4.61 4.65
C ARG A 167 12.26 5.03 3.74
N ASP A 168 11.89 6.30 3.81
CA ASP A 168 10.85 6.88 2.95
C ASP A 168 11.25 6.86 1.47
N ARG A 169 12.50 7.19 1.17
CA ARG A 169 13.06 7.12 -0.20
C ARG A 169 13.02 5.69 -0.72
N TRP A 170 13.43 4.73 0.10
CA TRP A 170 13.44 3.30 -0.24
C TRP A 170 12.04 2.76 -0.49
N LEU A 171 11.06 3.10 0.37
CA LEU A 171 9.67 2.70 0.22
C LEU A 171 9.06 3.30 -1.05
N ARG A 172 9.29 4.58 -1.33
CA ARG A 172 8.82 5.23 -2.57
C ARG A 172 9.45 4.60 -3.82
N SER A 173 10.74 4.32 -3.80
CA SER A 173 11.46 3.68 -4.91
C SER A 173 10.94 2.26 -5.17
N THR A 174 10.68 1.49 -4.12
CA THR A 174 10.10 0.14 -4.21
C THR A 174 8.69 0.19 -4.78
N ALA A 175 7.84 1.08 -4.28
CA ALA A 175 6.48 1.28 -4.77
C ALA A 175 6.47 1.75 -6.24
N ALA A 176 7.35 2.66 -6.61
CA ALA A 176 7.49 3.12 -7.99
C ALA A 176 7.95 1.99 -8.93
N THR A 177 8.93 1.19 -8.52
CA THR A 177 9.40 0.02 -9.28
C THR A 177 8.29 -1.03 -9.44
N GLN A 178 7.50 -1.26 -8.40
CA GLN A 178 6.36 -2.18 -8.42
C GLN A 178 5.28 -1.68 -9.38
N ALA A 179 4.89 -0.39 -9.28
CA ALA A 179 3.92 0.24 -10.17
C ALA A 179 4.35 0.19 -11.63
N GLU A 180 5.62 0.48 -11.93
CA GLU A 180 6.18 0.41 -13.28
C GLU A 180 6.16 -1.01 -13.82
N THR A 181 6.52 -2.01 -13.01
CA THR A 181 6.49 -3.43 -13.40
C THR A 181 5.05 -3.87 -13.71
N ILE A 182 4.07 -3.50 -12.88
CA ILE A 182 2.65 -3.77 -13.15
C ILE A 182 2.21 -3.13 -14.45
N ARG A 183 2.54 -1.85 -14.68
CA ARG A 183 2.18 -1.13 -15.91
C ARG A 183 2.76 -1.81 -17.15
N THR A 184 4.05 -2.21 -17.11
CA THR A 184 4.72 -2.95 -18.18
C THR A 184 4.03 -4.26 -18.49
N ILE A 185 3.64 -5.02 -17.44
CA ILE A 185 2.88 -6.26 -17.62
C ILE A 185 1.52 -5.97 -18.26
N LEU A 186 0.77 -5.01 -17.77
CA LEU A 186 -0.58 -4.70 -18.23
C LEU A 186 -0.61 -4.16 -19.66
N SER A 187 0.41 -3.39 -20.08
CA SER A 187 0.54 -2.88 -21.45
C SER A 187 0.90 -3.95 -22.48
N GLY A 188 1.25 -5.17 -22.04
CA GLY A 188 1.65 -6.26 -22.92
C GLY A 188 3.07 -6.16 -23.47
N GLN A 189 3.87 -5.23 -22.97
CA GLN A 189 5.28 -5.11 -23.35
C GLN A 189 6.07 -6.34 -22.91
N PRO A 190 7.10 -6.74 -23.67
CA PRO A 190 7.99 -7.82 -23.29
C PRO A 190 8.65 -7.55 -21.94
N ILE A 191 8.61 -8.52 -21.04
CA ILE A 191 9.23 -8.44 -19.72
C ILE A 191 9.76 -9.83 -19.33
N ASP A 192 10.92 -9.88 -18.70
CA ASP A 192 11.43 -11.09 -18.07
C ASP A 192 10.57 -11.44 -16.85
N ILE A 193 9.95 -12.64 -16.90
CA ILE A 193 8.96 -13.09 -15.90
C ILE A 193 9.60 -13.25 -14.52
N ASP A 194 10.85 -13.73 -14.46
CA ASP A 194 11.55 -13.97 -13.20
C ASP A 194 11.97 -12.64 -12.56
N VAL A 195 12.44 -11.70 -13.37
CA VAL A 195 12.77 -10.34 -12.90
C VAL A 195 11.51 -9.63 -12.40
N ALA A 196 10.43 -9.69 -13.17
CA ALA A 196 9.15 -9.10 -12.78
C ALA A 196 8.60 -9.73 -11.49
N GLY A 197 8.66 -11.05 -11.38
CA GLY A 197 8.21 -11.79 -10.19
C GLY A 197 8.98 -11.39 -8.93
N ARG A 198 10.31 -11.21 -9.03
CA ARG A 198 11.14 -10.73 -7.91
C ARG A 198 10.78 -9.28 -7.52
N ARG A 199 10.62 -8.37 -8.50
CA ARG A 199 10.23 -6.96 -8.24
C ARG A 199 8.87 -6.85 -7.59
N LEU A 200 7.90 -7.65 -8.01
CA LEU A 200 6.55 -7.69 -7.46
C LEU A 200 6.45 -8.51 -6.17
N ARG A 201 7.47 -9.32 -5.84
CA ARG A 201 7.40 -10.38 -4.80
C ARG A 201 6.19 -11.29 -4.99
N HIS A 202 5.85 -11.56 -6.26
CA HIS A 202 4.65 -12.28 -6.68
C HIS A 202 4.96 -13.30 -7.77
N GLU A 203 4.46 -14.53 -7.64
CA GLU A 203 4.75 -15.62 -8.55
C GLU A 203 3.88 -15.56 -9.81
N LEU A 204 4.38 -14.95 -10.87
CA LEU A 204 3.64 -14.72 -12.12
C LEU A 204 3.28 -15.99 -12.91
N GLY A 205 3.85 -17.14 -12.60
CA GLY A 205 3.50 -18.43 -13.24
C GLY A 205 2.26 -19.11 -12.68
N ARG A 206 1.66 -18.56 -11.61
CA ARG A 206 0.45 -19.12 -10.97
C ARG A 206 -0.84 -18.80 -11.71
N VAL A 207 -1.95 -19.31 -11.19
CA VAL A 207 -3.30 -18.84 -11.56
C VAL A 207 -3.56 -17.55 -10.80
N HIS A 208 -4.04 -16.53 -11.50
CA HIS A 208 -4.36 -15.21 -10.95
C HIS A 208 -5.85 -14.92 -11.10
N LEU A 209 -6.47 -14.46 -10.02
CA LEU A 209 -7.77 -13.82 -10.02
C LEU A 209 -7.53 -12.30 -9.84
N GLY A 210 -7.84 -11.51 -10.85
CA GLY A 210 -7.85 -10.05 -10.77
C GLY A 210 -9.08 -9.57 -10.01
N ALA A 211 -8.89 -8.61 -9.11
CA ALA A 211 -9.97 -7.97 -8.36
C ALA A 211 -9.75 -6.46 -8.32
N ILE A 212 -10.84 -5.69 -8.32
CA ILE A 212 -10.84 -4.25 -8.07
C ILE A 212 -11.78 -4.01 -6.89
N ALA A 213 -11.29 -3.34 -5.86
CA ALA A 213 -12.12 -2.85 -4.75
C ALA A 213 -12.18 -1.33 -4.81
N TRP A 214 -13.37 -0.75 -4.57
CA TRP A 214 -13.53 0.71 -4.61
C TRP A 214 -14.64 1.19 -3.65
N LEU A 215 -14.57 2.50 -3.37
CA LEU A 215 -15.57 3.29 -2.64
C LEU A 215 -16.05 4.43 -3.55
N ASP A 216 -17.27 4.93 -3.32
CA ASP A 216 -17.78 6.10 -4.06
C ASP A 216 -17.26 7.42 -3.50
N SER A 217 -16.99 7.47 -2.18
CA SER A 217 -16.50 8.65 -1.49
C SER A 217 -15.59 8.28 -0.32
N GLN A 218 -14.78 9.23 0.10
CA GLN A 218 -13.95 9.11 1.29
C GLN A 218 -14.78 9.48 2.52
N GLU A 219 -14.74 8.65 3.56
CA GLU A 219 -15.31 8.96 4.87
C GLU A 219 -14.25 9.65 5.74
N GLU A 220 -14.61 10.74 6.43
CA GLU A 220 -13.71 11.44 7.34
C GLU A 220 -13.24 10.51 8.47
N GLY A 221 -11.94 10.56 8.76
CA GLY A 221 -11.32 9.79 9.85
C GLY A 221 -11.07 8.31 9.54
N ARG A 222 -11.33 7.84 8.32
CA ARG A 222 -11.13 6.45 7.93
C ARG A 222 -10.00 6.30 6.90
N ASP A 223 -9.04 5.42 7.18
CA ASP A 223 -8.00 5.08 6.21
C ASP A 223 -8.60 4.21 5.09
N THR A 224 -8.91 4.88 3.97
CA THR A 224 -9.52 4.28 2.79
C THR A 224 -8.73 3.08 2.28
N LEU A 225 -7.40 3.17 2.22
CA LEU A 225 -6.56 2.09 1.71
C LEU A 225 -6.66 0.84 2.60
N THR A 226 -6.59 1.01 3.92
CA THR A 226 -6.74 -0.10 4.88
C THR A 226 -8.08 -0.82 4.72
N VAL A 227 -9.17 -0.06 4.49
CA VAL A 227 -10.53 -0.63 4.28
C VAL A 227 -10.60 -1.43 2.98
N LEU A 228 -10.08 -0.88 1.88
CA LEU A 228 -10.06 -1.56 0.57
C LEU A 228 -9.20 -2.84 0.61
N GLU A 229 -8.03 -2.77 1.24
CA GLU A 229 -7.17 -3.92 1.43
C GLU A 229 -7.80 -5.01 2.29
N ALA A 230 -8.57 -4.64 3.33
CA ALA A 230 -9.30 -5.61 4.15
C ALA A 230 -10.33 -6.37 3.32
N ALA A 231 -11.11 -5.68 2.46
CA ALA A 231 -12.06 -6.33 1.57
C ALA A 231 -11.39 -7.31 0.59
N ILE A 232 -10.23 -6.97 0.06
CA ILE A 232 -9.45 -7.89 -0.80
C ILE A 232 -8.93 -9.09 -0.01
N ARG A 233 -8.44 -8.89 1.23
CA ARG A 233 -7.96 -10.00 2.08
C ARG A 233 -9.07 -10.97 2.46
N ASP A 234 -10.29 -10.49 2.65
CA ASP A 234 -11.45 -11.34 2.92
C ASP A 234 -11.76 -12.25 1.73
N ILE A 235 -11.70 -11.72 0.51
CA ILE A 235 -11.87 -12.50 -0.72
C ILE A 235 -10.74 -13.51 -0.87
N ALA A 236 -9.49 -13.09 -0.66
CA ALA A 236 -8.32 -13.97 -0.72
C ALA A 236 -8.44 -15.13 0.30
N THR A 237 -8.91 -14.84 1.50
CA THR A 237 -9.14 -15.85 2.56
C THR A 237 -10.24 -16.81 2.14
N ALA A 238 -11.33 -16.33 1.56
CA ALA A 238 -12.42 -17.17 1.06
C ALA A 238 -11.96 -18.11 -0.07
N LEU A 239 -10.96 -17.67 -0.85
CA LEU A 239 -10.33 -18.47 -1.92
C LEU A 239 -9.21 -19.37 -1.40
N GLY A 240 -8.91 -19.36 -0.09
CA GLY A 240 -7.80 -20.11 0.50
C GLY A 240 -6.41 -19.61 0.06
N SER A 241 -6.31 -18.39 -0.46
CA SER A 241 -5.05 -17.80 -0.91
C SER A 241 -4.39 -17.00 0.21
N ARG A 242 -3.05 -17.18 0.34
CA ARG A 242 -2.20 -16.39 1.25
C ARG A 242 -1.31 -15.39 0.52
N LYS A 243 -1.32 -15.40 -0.83
CA LYS A 243 -0.47 -14.54 -1.65
C LYS A 243 -1.31 -13.64 -2.52
N THR A 244 -1.36 -12.37 -2.15
CA THR A 244 -2.12 -11.33 -2.84
C THR A 244 -1.18 -10.16 -3.12
N LEU A 245 -1.14 -9.72 -4.36
CA LEU A 245 -0.51 -8.47 -4.75
C LEU A 245 -1.60 -7.40 -4.79
N ILE A 246 -1.42 -6.30 -4.07
CA ILE A 246 -2.35 -5.16 -4.06
C ILE A 246 -1.63 -3.94 -4.62
N HIS A 247 -2.30 -3.18 -5.46
CA HIS A 247 -1.78 -1.99 -6.10
C HIS A 247 -2.83 -0.88 -6.08
N PRO A 248 -2.57 0.28 -5.47
CA PRO A 248 -3.46 1.43 -5.52
C PRO A 248 -3.64 1.92 -6.96
N LEU A 249 -4.90 2.11 -7.38
CA LEU A 249 -5.26 2.75 -8.65
C LEU A 249 -5.55 4.24 -8.47
N GLY A 250 -5.85 4.65 -7.23
CA GLY A 250 -6.17 6.00 -6.82
C GLY A 250 -6.48 6.04 -5.33
N ILE A 251 -7.07 7.14 -4.86
CA ILE A 251 -7.42 7.32 -3.44
C ILE A 251 -8.57 6.39 -3.02
N LEU A 252 -9.51 6.12 -3.94
CA LEU A 252 -10.76 5.40 -3.68
C LEU A 252 -10.78 4.00 -4.28
N SER A 253 -9.69 3.51 -4.85
CA SER A 253 -9.67 2.20 -5.52
C SER A 253 -8.33 1.51 -5.49
N VAL A 254 -8.36 0.18 -5.40
CA VAL A 254 -7.19 -0.70 -5.48
C VAL A 254 -7.43 -1.84 -6.48
N ALA A 255 -6.38 -2.19 -7.22
CA ALA A 255 -6.31 -3.44 -7.95
C ALA A 255 -5.65 -4.51 -7.09
N ALA A 256 -6.04 -5.76 -7.28
CA ALA A 256 -5.40 -6.89 -6.63
C ALA A 256 -5.29 -8.10 -7.55
N TRP A 257 -4.26 -8.92 -7.32
CA TRP A 257 -4.09 -10.23 -7.96
C TRP A 257 -3.96 -11.28 -6.86
N ILE A 258 -5.00 -12.09 -6.73
CA ILE A 258 -5.06 -13.18 -5.77
C ILE A 258 -4.53 -14.43 -6.46
N SER A 259 -3.41 -14.97 -5.97
CA SER A 259 -2.74 -16.10 -6.61
C SER A 259 -3.13 -17.45 -6.01
N SER A 260 -3.34 -18.42 -6.89
CA SER A 260 -3.56 -19.83 -6.51
C SER A 260 -2.60 -20.77 -7.25
N THR A 261 -2.27 -21.89 -6.65
CA THR A 261 -1.49 -22.97 -7.29
C THR A 261 -2.35 -23.81 -8.24
N SER A 262 -3.66 -23.87 -8.02
CA SER A 262 -4.64 -24.63 -8.78
C SER A 262 -5.75 -23.72 -9.31
N VAL A 263 -6.49 -24.25 -10.28
CA VAL A 263 -7.69 -23.58 -10.79
C VAL A 263 -8.72 -23.44 -9.67
N VAL A 264 -9.26 -22.23 -9.49
CA VAL A 264 -10.33 -21.96 -8.52
C VAL A 264 -11.62 -22.57 -9.05
N PRO A 265 -12.29 -23.47 -8.29
CA PRO A 265 -13.54 -24.07 -8.74
C PRO A 265 -14.64 -23.02 -8.91
N SER A 266 -15.45 -23.13 -9.98
CA SER A 266 -16.54 -22.19 -10.26
C SER A 266 -17.51 -22.03 -9.10
N ARG A 267 -17.83 -23.12 -8.37
CA ARG A 267 -18.70 -23.07 -7.19
C ARG A 267 -18.19 -22.11 -6.10
N VAL A 268 -16.87 -22.01 -5.91
CA VAL A 268 -16.29 -21.10 -4.92
C VAL A 268 -16.47 -19.66 -5.37
N LEU A 269 -16.34 -19.40 -6.67
CA LEU A 269 -16.61 -18.08 -7.27
C LEU A 269 -18.10 -17.72 -7.19
N ASP A 270 -18.99 -18.71 -7.38
CA ASP A 270 -20.44 -18.52 -7.23
C ASP A 270 -20.83 -18.22 -5.76
N GLU A 271 -20.17 -18.87 -4.82
CA GLU A 271 -20.33 -18.57 -3.39
C GLU A 271 -19.86 -17.16 -3.03
N LEU A 272 -18.77 -16.68 -3.63
CA LEU A 272 -18.30 -15.30 -3.44
C LEU A 272 -19.35 -14.27 -3.88
N ARG A 273 -20.04 -14.53 -5.00
CA ARG A 273 -21.11 -13.66 -5.50
C ARG A 273 -22.26 -13.46 -4.50
N LEU A 274 -22.53 -14.49 -3.68
CA LEU A 274 -23.59 -14.45 -2.66
C LEU A 274 -23.11 -13.79 -1.35
N ARG A 275 -21.81 -13.54 -1.21
CA ARG A 275 -21.26 -12.84 -0.05
C ARG A 275 -21.42 -11.33 -0.22
N THR A 276 -21.61 -10.67 0.88
CA THR A 276 -21.44 -9.22 0.97
C THR A 276 -20.00 -8.95 1.37
N ALA A 277 -19.34 -7.99 0.75
CA ALA A 277 -18.03 -7.55 1.19
C ALA A 277 -18.14 -7.10 2.66
N THR A 278 -17.25 -7.62 3.51
CA THR A 278 -17.33 -7.40 4.97
C THR A 278 -17.04 -5.95 5.35
N ALA A 279 -16.32 -5.22 4.49
CA ALA A 279 -16.03 -3.80 4.71
C ALA A 279 -17.22 -2.93 4.27
N PRO A 280 -17.84 -2.15 5.18
CA PRO A 280 -18.96 -1.27 4.85
C PRO A 280 -18.61 -0.28 3.74
N GLY A 281 -19.51 -0.08 2.79
CA GLY A 281 -19.34 0.85 1.67
C GLY A 281 -18.55 0.30 0.48
N VAL A 282 -17.69 -0.69 0.66
CA VAL A 282 -16.81 -1.21 -0.39
C VAL A 282 -17.60 -2.06 -1.40
N ARG A 283 -17.35 -1.81 -2.68
CA ARG A 283 -17.76 -2.70 -3.78
C ARG A 283 -16.54 -3.42 -4.32
N VAL A 284 -16.73 -4.63 -4.82
CA VAL A 284 -15.65 -5.40 -5.43
C VAL A 284 -16.10 -5.95 -6.77
N SER A 285 -15.22 -5.90 -7.74
CA SER A 285 -15.34 -6.63 -9.00
C SER A 285 -14.22 -7.65 -9.14
N ILE A 286 -14.53 -8.80 -9.76
CA ILE A 286 -13.55 -9.86 -10.00
C ILE A 286 -13.60 -10.31 -11.46
N GLY A 287 -12.41 -10.56 -12.03
CA GLY A 287 -12.26 -11.24 -13.31
C GLY A 287 -12.32 -12.76 -13.18
N GLU A 288 -12.06 -13.46 -14.26
CA GLU A 288 -11.98 -14.92 -14.27
C GLU A 288 -10.55 -15.39 -13.97
N PRO A 289 -10.40 -16.50 -13.21
CA PRO A 289 -9.09 -17.05 -12.90
C PRO A 289 -8.36 -17.52 -14.15
N ALA A 290 -7.15 -17.01 -14.38
CA ALA A 290 -6.34 -17.40 -15.54
C ALA A 290 -4.86 -17.55 -15.19
N ARG A 291 -4.14 -18.40 -15.94
CA ARG A 291 -2.77 -18.79 -15.61
C ARG A 291 -1.73 -17.89 -16.25
N GLY A 292 -0.63 -17.65 -15.50
CA GLY A 292 0.59 -17.01 -16.00
C GLY A 292 0.40 -15.50 -16.22
N ILE A 293 1.41 -14.89 -16.85
CA ILE A 293 1.42 -13.44 -17.11
C ILE A 293 0.26 -12.98 -18.01
N ALA A 294 -0.17 -13.83 -18.93
CA ALA A 294 -1.35 -13.56 -19.75
C ALA A 294 -2.63 -13.57 -18.89
N GLY A 295 -2.72 -14.51 -17.95
CA GLY A 295 -3.81 -14.58 -16.97
C GLY A 295 -3.82 -13.39 -16.02
N PHE A 296 -2.66 -12.94 -15.56
CA PHE A 296 -2.51 -11.72 -14.77
C PHE A 296 -3.14 -10.50 -15.45
N ARG A 297 -2.89 -10.33 -16.76
CA ARG A 297 -3.47 -9.25 -17.58
C ARG A 297 -4.95 -9.42 -17.84
N ALA A 298 -5.34 -10.62 -18.32
CA ALA A 298 -6.72 -10.87 -18.74
C ALA A 298 -7.69 -10.71 -17.59
N SER A 299 -7.39 -11.36 -16.43
CA SER A 299 -8.26 -11.30 -15.27
C SER A 299 -8.37 -9.88 -14.67
N HIS A 300 -7.30 -9.07 -14.75
CA HIS A 300 -7.37 -7.66 -14.37
C HIS A 300 -8.26 -6.83 -15.32
N ALA A 301 -8.10 -7.02 -16.64
CA ALA A 301 -8.94 -6.33 -17.62
C ALA A 301 -10.42 -6.68 -17.45
N GLU A 302 -10.73 -7.94 -17.18
CA GLU A 302 -12.09 -8.41 -16.90
C GLU A 302 -12.64 -7.79 -15.60
N ALA A 303 -11.83 -7.70 -14.53
CA ALA A 303 -12.22 -7.05 -13.29
C ALA A 303 -12.54 -5.55 -13.49
N LEU A 304 -11.77 -4.84 -14.31
CA LEU A 304 -12.06 -3.45 -14.69
C LEU A 304 -13.38 -3.32 -15.47
N GLN A 305 -13.66 -4.25 -16.41
CA GLN A 305 -14.93 -4.26 -17.12
C GLN A 305 -16.10 -4.55 -16.18
N ALA A 306 -15.91 -5.45 -15.22
CA ALA A 306 -16.93 -5.75 -14.22
C ALA A 306 -17.18 -4.54 -13.30
N GLN A 307 -16.14 -3.79 -12.91
CA GLN A 307 -16.28 -2.53 -12.18
C GLN A 307 -17.11 -1.52 -12.98
N ARG A 308 -16.76 -1.29 -14.25
CA ARG A 308 -17.48 -0.34 -15.12
C ARG A 308 -18.97 -0.67 -15.21
N VAL A 309 -19.31 -1.94 -15.46
CA VAL A 309 -20.72 -2.38 -15.51
C VAL A 309 -21.42 -2.27 -14.15
N ALA A 310 -20.73 -2.57 -13.05
CA ALA A 310 -21.27 -2.41 -11.71
C ALA A 310 -21.60 -0.94 -11.38
N GLN A 311 -20.74 -0.02 -11.80
CA GLN A 311 -20.97 1.43 -11.65
C GLN A 311 -22.17 1.89 -12.51
N LEU A 312 -22.24 1.49 -13.78
CA LEU A 312 -23.37 1.80 -14.65
C LEU A 312 -24.72 1.23 -14.12
N ALA A 313 -24.67 0.08 -13.45
CA ALA A 313 -25.84 -0.57 -12.86
C ALA A 313 -26.19 -0.07 -11.45
N GLY A 314 -25.54 0.97 -10.94
CA GLY A 314 -25.77 1.47 -9.59
C GLY A 314 -25.70 0.37 -8.52
N ARG A 315 -24.79 -0.63 -8.66
CA ARG A 315 -24.72 -1.76 -7.73
C ARG A 315 -24.54 -1.28 -6.29
N PRO A 316 -25.29 -1.86 -5.34
CA PRO A 316 -25.26 -1.40 -3.95
C PRO A 316 -23.87 -1.63 -3.31
N ALA A 317 -23.58 -0.82 -2.29
CA ALA A 317 -22.44 -1.01 -1.43
C ALA A 317 -22.40 -2.45 -0.85
N GLY A 318 -21.21 -3.02 -0.71
CA GLY A 318 -21.04 -4.40 -0.28
C GLY A 318 -21.19 -5.44 -1.39
N SER A 319 -21.53 -5.06 -2.62
CA SER A 319 -21.71 -6.03 -3.71
C SER A 319 -20.39 -6.55 -4.27
N ILE A 320 -20.38 -7.83 -4.66
CA ILE A 320 -19.30 -8.45 -5.44
C ILE A 320 -19.85 -8.73 -6.84
N THR A 321 -19.22 -8.17 -7.88
CA THR A 321 -19.59 -8.33 -9.29
C THR A 321 -18.56 -9.19 -10.00
N ARG A 322 -18.99 -10.33 -10.54
CA ARG A 322 -18.14 -11.22 -11.32
C ARG A 322 -18.24 -10.91 -12.81
N TYR A 323 -17.12 -10.97 -13.53
CA TYR A 323 -17.08 -10.70 -14.98
C TYR A 323 -17.98 -11.65 -15.78
N ASP A 324 -17.99 -12.94 -15.46
CA ASP A 324 -18.81 -13.94 -16.15
C ASP A 324 -20.31 -13.58 -16.13
N ASP A 325 -20.80 -13.02 -15.01
CA ASP A 325 -22.20 -12.58 -14.86
C ASP A 325 -22.56 -11.37 -15.76
N ILE A 326 -21.57 -10.61 -16.20
CA ILE A 326 -21.77 -9.33 -16.90
C ILE A 326 -21.06 -9.26 -18.25
N SER A 327 -20.43 -10.32 -18.72
CA SER A 327 -19.60 -10.34 -19.92
C SER A 327 -20.33 -9.82 -21.16
N LEU A 328 -21.57 -10.26 -21.40
CA LEU A 328 -22.42 -9.76 -22.48
C LEU A 328 -22.73 -8.26 -22.31
N ARG A 329 -23.08 -7.84 -21.11
CA ARG A 329 -23.38 -6.43 -20.79
C ARG A 329 -22.12 -5.56 -20.99
N SER A 330 -20.97 -6.05 -20.56
CA SER A 330 -19.69 -5.38 -20.77
C SER A 330 -19.39 -5.15 -22.26
N LEU A 331 -19.55 -6.18 -23.07
CA LEU A 331 -19.35 -6.10 -24.51
C LEU A 331 -20.35 -5.12 -25.16
N ALA A 332 -21.64 -5.23 -24.83
CA ALA A 332 -22.69 -4.45 -25.44
C ALA A 332 -22.72 -2.98 -24.99
N THR A 333 -22.12 -2.65 -23.84
CA THR A 333 -21.98 -1.27 -23.34
C THR A 333 -20.59 -0.67 -23.57
N ALA A 334 -19.78 -1.26 -24.45
CA ALA A 334 -18.49 -0.69 -24.84
C ALA A 334 -18.66 0.70 -25.48
N ASP A 335 -19.77 0.88 -26.22
CA ASP A 335 -20.27 2.15 -26.73
C ASP A 335 -21.69 2.37 -26.19
N LEU A 336 -21.81 3.32 -25.25
CA LEU A 336 -23.08 3.58 -24.56
C LEU A 336 -24.13 4.23 -25.48
N ASP A 337 -23.71 5.05 -26.42
CA ASP A 337 -24.64 5.73 -27.34
C ASP A 337 -25.23 4.73 -28.33
N HIS A 338 -24.42 3.84 -28.87
CA HIS A 338 -24.92 2.72 -29.66
C HIS A 338 -25.83 1.78 -28.86
N ALA A 339 -25.49 1.51 -27.59
CA ALA A 339 -26.33 0.69 -26.73
C ALA A 339 -27.69 1.35 -26.45
N ARG A 340 -27.75 2.66 -26.22
CA ARG A 340 -28.97 3.43 -26.05
C ARG A 340 -29.83 3.40 -27.32
N ALA A 341 -29.24 3.74 -28.46
CA ALA A 341 -29.93 3.70 -29.72
C ALA A 341 -30.48 2.29 -30.06
N PHE A 342 -29.75 1.25 -29.72
CA PHE A 342 -30.20 -0.13 -29.86
C PHE A 342 -31.42 -0.43 -28.97
N VAL A 343 -31.37 -0.05 -27.69
CA VAL A 343 -32.44 -0.25 -26.72
C VAL A 343 -33.72 0.51 -27.17
N GLU A 344 -33.58 1.77 -27.56
CA GLU A 344 -34.69 2.59 -28.06
C GLU A 344 -35.34 1.95 -29.28
N ARG A 345 -34.56 1.49 -30.26
CA ARG A 345 -35.06 0.85 -31.45
C ARG A 345 -35.79 -0.47 -31.20
N GLU A 346 -35.27 -1.30 -30.28
CA GLU A 346 -35.81 -2.63 -30.02
C GLU A 346 -36.96 -2.64 -29.02
N LEU A 347 -36.97 -1.73 -28.05
CA LEU A 347 -37.98 -1.68 -26.99
C LEU A 347 -38.97 -0.53 -27.13
N GLY A 348 -38.61 0.55 -27.82
CA GLY A 348 -39.43 1.75 -27.92
C GLY A 348 -39.92 2.22 -26.55
N SER A 349 -41.21 2.51 -26.43
CA SER A 349 -41.81 2.97 -25.18
C SER A 349 -41.75 1.95 -24.04
N LEU A 350 -41.46 0.68 -24.31
CA LEU A 350 -41.25 -0.34 -23.25
C LEU A 350 -40.01 -0.07 -22.42
N ALA A 351 -39.07 0.76 -22.90
CA ALA A 351 -37.86 1.21 -22.19
C ALA A 351 -38.10 2.42 -21.26
N LEU A 352 -39.27 3.08 -21.30
CA LEU A 352 -39.53 4.35 -20.59
C LEU A 352 -39.49 4.24 -19.05
N GLY A 353 -39.55 3.05 -18.48
CA GLY A 353 -39.27 2.80 -17.05
C GLY A 353 -40.39 3.21 -16.10
N ASP A 354 -41.62 3.54 -16.54
CA ASP A 354 -42.75 3.67 -15.64
C ASP A 354 -43.19 2.32 -15.06
N ASP A 355 -44.02 2.32 -14.03
CA ASP A 355 -44.42 1.08 -13.32
C ASP A 355 -45.12 0.06 -14.21
N THR A 356 -45.81 0.50 -15.26
CA THR A 356 -46.50 -0.37 -16.20
C THR A 356 -45.52 -1.00 -17.15
N THR A 357 -44.71 -0.21 -17.83
CA THR A 357 -43.70 -0.68 -18.79
C THR A 357 -42.67 -1.56 -18.11
N ARG A 358 -42.22 -1.22 -16.89
CA ARG A 358 -41.33 -2.10 -16.09
C ARG A 358 -41.94 -3.48 -15.83
N ARG A 359 -43.22 -3.57 -15.45
CA ARG A 359 -43.93 -4.85 -15.27
C ARG A 359 -44.07 -5.65 -16.55
N LEU A 360 -44.34 -4.99 -17.68
CA LEU A 360 -44.40 -5.63 -18.99
C LEU A 360 -43.02 -6.16 -19.38
N ALA A 361 -41.98 -5.34 -19.33
CA ALA A 361 -40.59 -5.72 -19.61
C ALA A 361 -40.12 -6.89 -18.76
N ALA A 362 -40.40 -6.88 -17.44
CA ALA A 362 -40.10 -7.99 -16.55
C ALA A 362 -40.82 -9.27 -16.94
N THR A 363 -42.12 -9.17 -17.43
CA THR A 363 -42.88 -10.33 -17.86
C THR A 363 -42.28 -10.90 -19.14
N VAL A 364 -41.93 -10.06 -20.15
CA VAL A 364 -41.27 -10.47 -21.39
C VAL A 364 -39.92 -11.13 -21.08
N ARG A 365 -39.12 -10.55 -20.20
CA ARG A 365 -37.82 -11.10 -19.79
C ARG A 365 -37.95 -12.52 -19.23
N VAL A 366 -38.87 -12.73 -18.27
CA VAL A 366 -39.12 -14.06 -17.72
C VAL A 366 -39.68 -15.02 -18.77
N TYR A 367 -40.60 -14.58 -19.62
CA TYR A 367 -41.15 -15.39 -20.71
C TYR A 367 -40.07 -15.91 -21.64
N LEU A 368 -39.16 -15.00 -22.09
CA LEU A 368 -38.04 -15.38 -22.94
C LEU A 368 -37.05 -16.32 -22.19
N SER A 369 -36.80 -16.11 -20.91
CA SER A 369 -35.92 -17.00 -20.10
C SER A 369 -36.51 -18.38 -19.90
N GLU A 370 -37.85 -18.51 -19.89
CA GLU A 370 -38.58 -19.77 -19.82
C GLU A 370 -38.89 -20.40 -21.22
N ASN A 371 -38.12 -19.98 -22.23
CA ASN A 371 -38.23 -20.48 -23.59
C ASN A 371 -39.68 -20.40 -24.17
N GLY A 372 -40.36 -19.28 -23.94
CA GLY A 372 -41.69 -19.03 -24.47
C GLY A 372 -42.83 -19.76 -23.72
N SER A 373 -42.59 -20.30 -22.53
CA SER A 373 -43.60 -21.02 -21.79
C SER A 373 -44.40 -20.11 -20.86
N ARG A 374 -45.65 -19.83 -21.18
CA ARG A 374 -46.57 -19.01 -20.37
C ARG A 374 -46.81 -19.63 -18.97
N GLY A 375 -46.98 -20.93 -18.89
CA GLY A 375 -47.22 -21.64 -17.63
C GLY A 375 -45.99 -21.56 -16.68
N ARG A 376 -44.75 -21.73 -17.21
CA ARG A 376 -43.56 -21.59 -16.38
C ARG A 376 -43.34 -20.12 -15.98
N THR A 377 -43.61 -19.20 -16.88
CA THR A 377 -43.57 -17.75 -16.59
C THR A 377 -44.52 -17.37 -15.47
N ALA A 378 -45.77 -17.86 -15.53
CA ALA A 378 -46.80 -17.64 -14.54
C ALA A 378 -46.36 -18.13 -13.14
N LYS A 379 -45.79 -19.34 -13.07
CA LYS A 379 -45.24 -19.90 -11.82
C LYS A 379 -44.12 -19.05 -11.28
N ARG A 380 -43.17 -18.63 -12.14
CA ARG A 380 -41.99 -17.84 -11.73
C ARG A 380 -42.33 -16.43 -11.26
N LEU A 381 -43.36 -15.81 -11.84
CA LEU A 381 -43.88 -14.51 -11.46
C LEU A 381 -44.94 -14.55 -10.34
N SER A 382 -45.35 -15.73 -9.92
CA SER A 382 -46.43 -15.94 -8.94
C SER A 382 -47.73 -15.27 -9.35
N VAL A 383 -48.12 -15.38 -10.65
CA VAL A 383 -49.34 -14.82 -11.22
C VAL A 383 -50.10 -15.90 -11.99
N HIS A 384 -51.35 -15.62 -12.36
CA HIS A 384 -52.13 -16.53 -13.22
C HIS A 384 -51.65 -16.47 -14.68
N GLU A 385 -51.76 -17.55 -15.44
CA GLU A 385 -51.34 -17.66 -16.83
C GLU A 385 -52.07 -16.65 -17.75
N ASN A 386 -53.32 -16.34 -17.47
CA ASN A 386 -54.08 -15.32 -18.17
C ASN A 386 -53.45 -13.93 -18.00
N THR A 387 -52.92 -13.65 -16.83
CA THR A 387 -52.18 -12.37 -16.55
C THR A 387 -50.92 -12.27 -17.36
N VAL A 388 -50.18 -13.36 -17.51
CA VAL A 388 -49.01 -13.42 -18.39
C VAL A 388 -49.42 -13.15 -19.83
N SER A 389 -50.47 -13.86 -20.34
CA SER A 389 -50.95 -13.68 -21.70
C SER A 389 -51.41 -12.25 -21.99
N TYR A 390 -52.09 -11.63 -21.03
CA TYR A 390 -52.51 -10.23 -21.12
C TYR A 390 -51.33 -9.27 -21.18
N ARG A 391 -50.36 -9.42 -20.31
CA ARG A 391 -49.16 -8.56 -20.29
C ARG A 391 -48.30 -8.74 -21.53
N LEU A 392 -48.18 -9.95 -22.05
CA LEU A 392 -47.43 -10.20 -23.30
C LEU A 392 -48.13 -9.49 -24.49
N ARG A 393 -49.48 -9.55 -24.58
CA ARG A 393 -50.22 -8.83 -25.64
C ARG A 393 -50.01 -7.32 -25.53
N GLN A 394 -50.07 -6.73 -24.33
CA GLN A 394 -49.78 -5.31 -24.16
C GLN A 394 -48.34 -4.95 -24.57
N ALA A 395 -47.35 -5.79 -24.22
CA ALA A 395 -45.97 -5.58 -24.64
C ALA A 395 -45.83 -5.67 -26.16
N GLU A 396 -46.53 -6.61 -26.86
CA GLU A 396 -46.54 -6.74 -28.30
C GLU A 396 -47.19 -5.52 -29.02
N GLU A 397 -48.24 -4.95 -28.42
CA GLU A 397 -48.85 -3.71 -28.91
C GLU A 397 -47.85 -2.54 -28.84
N ILE A 398 -47.07 -2.40 -27.76
CA ILE A 398 -46.03 -1.37 -27.65
C ILE A 398 -44.89 -1.64 -28.61
N LEU A 399 -44.45 -2.88 -28.74
CA LEU A 399 -43.34 -3.29 -29.62
C LEU A 399 -43.72 -3.26 -31.12
N GLY A 400 -45.01 -3.23 -31.45
CA GLY A 400 -45.50 -3.34 -32.82
C GLY A 400 -45.21 -4.70 -33.48
N ARG A 401 -44.79 -5.70 -32.70
CA ARG A 401 -44.42 -7.05 -33.15
C ARG A 401 -44.58 -8.09 -32.08
N SER A 402 -44.66 -9.36 -32.46
CA SER A 402 -44.67 -10.46 -31.51
C SER A 402 -43.34 -10.57 -30.77
N VAL A 403 -43.40 -10.89 -29.46
CA VAL A 403 -42.23 -11.14 -28.59
C VAL A 403 -41.45 -12.39 -29.05
N ASP A 404 -42.04 -13.26 -29.83
CA ASP A 404 -41.38 -14.45 -30.40
C ASP A 404 -40.53 -14.12 -31.64
N LYS A 405 -40.61 -12.90 -32.16
CA LYS A 405 -39.77 -12.40 -33.28
C LYS A 405 -38.56 -11.66 -32.72
N ARG A 406 -37.38 -11.91 -33.32
CA ARG A 406 -36.10 -11.27 -32.93
C ARG A 406 -35.83 -11.44 -31.45
N THR A 407 -35.98 -12.66 -30.95
CA THR A 407 -35.87 -12.98 -29.51
C THR A 407 -34.49 -12.70 -28.94
N LEU A 408 -33.40 -12.83 -29.73
CA LEU A 408 -32.04 -12.52 -29.32
C LEU A 408 -31.88 -11.03 -29.06
N GLU A 409 -32.26 -10.21 -30.02
CA GLU A 409 -32.17 -8.74 -29.93
C GLU A 409 -33.02 -8.23 -28.76
N LEU A 410 -34.24 -8.79 -28.61
CA LEU A 410 -35.12 -8.43 -27.50
C LEU A 410 -34.53 -8.79 -26.12
N ARG A 411 -33.91 -9.96 -26.02
CA ARG A 411 -33.20 -10.37 -24.78
C ARG A 411 -32.02 -9.44 -24.44
N VAL A 412 -31.23 -9.08 -25.46
CA VAL A 412 -30.09 -8.16 -25.30
C VAL A 412 -30.59 -6.77 -24.92
N ALA A 413 -31.61 -6.24 -25.62
CA ALA A 413 -32.17 -4.93 -25.32
C ALA A 413 -32.73 -4.84 -23.88
N LEU A 414 -33.48 -5.88 -23.44
CA LEU A 414 -33.97 -5.97 -22.05
C LEU A 414 -32.86 -6.08 -21.02
N ALA A 415 -31.73 -6.72 -21.35
CA ALA A 415 -30.58 -6.80 -20.45
C ALA A 415 -29.81 -5.47 -20.34
N LEU A 416 -29.86 -4.63 -21.37
CA LEU A 416 -29.19 -3.34 -21.43
C LEU A 416 -30.06 -2.19 -20.90
N ALA A 417 -31.36 -2.28 -20.97
CA ALA A 417 -32.29 -1.21 -20.60
C ALA A 417 -32.08 -0.71 -19.16
N GLU A 418 -31.75 -1.61 -18.23
CA GLU A 418 -31.42 -1.25 -16.84
C GLU A 418 -30.14 -0.41 -16.71
N LEU A 419 -29.17 -0.64 -17.60
CA LEU A 419 -27.87 0.04 -17.56
C LEU A 419 -27.90 1.41 -18.24
N VAL A 420 -28.66 1.54 -19.32
CA VAL A 420 -28.70 2.77 -20.12
C VAL A 420 -29.75 3.76 -19.61
N GLY A 421 -30.78 3.30 -18.87
CA GLY A 421 -31.82 4.14 -18.28
C GLY A 421 -31.32 4.96 -17.07
N GLU A 422 -30.54 4.35 -16.19
CA GLU A 422 -30.01 5.02 -15.00
C GLU A 422 -28.89 6.03 -15.31
N ALA A 423 -28.13 5.83 -16.38
CA ALA A 423 -27.10 6.76 -16.83
C ALA A 423 -27.64 8.13 -17.30
N SER A 424 -28.94 8.22 -17.63
CA SER A 424 -29.58 9.48 -18.05
C SER A 424 -29.88 10.44 -16.88
N ASP A 425 -30.04 9.93 -15.66
CA ASP A 425 -30.30 10.76 -14.47
C ASP A 425 -29.02 11.36 -13.86
N THR A 426 -27.88 10.66 -14.02
CA THR A 426 -26.58 11.15 -13.51
C THR A 426 -25.99 12.27 -14.36
N ASP A 427 -26.26 12.27 -15.67
CA ASP A 427 -25.75 13.30 -16.60
C ASP A 427 -26.58 14.62 -16.54
N ARG A 428 -27.83 14.54 -16.05
CA ARG A 428 -28.69 15.73 -15.84
C ARG A 428 -28.42 16.48 -14.53
N SER A 429 -27.63 15.92 -13.61
CA SER A 429 -27.31 16.50 -12.30
C SER A 429 -25.92 17.13 -12.23
N ALA A 430 -25.16 17.19 -13.33
CA ALA A 430 -23.94 17.98 -13.36
C ALA A 430 -24.31 19.47 -13.48
N PRO A 431 -23.92 20.33 -12.50
CA PRO A 431 -24.14 21.77 -12.63
C PRO A 431 -23.29 22.29 -13.78
N GLY A 432 -23.95 22.93 -14.76
CA GLY A 432 -23.28 23.63 -15.85
C GLY A 432 -22.26 24.62 -15.27
N ILE A 433 -21.05 24.47 -15.69
CA ILE A 433 -19.99 25.47 -15.47
C ILE A 433 -20.17 26.49 -16.60
N ASP A 434 -20.75 27.64 -16.25
CA ASP A 434 -20.63 28.88 -17.00
C ASP A 434 -19.29 29.56 -16.72
#